data_afbef22cee0ab7ee722c5abf5fbffed4
#
_entry.id   afbef22cee0ab7ee722c5abf5fbffed4
#
_cell.length_a   1.000
_cell.length_b   1.000
_cell.length_c   1.000
_cell.angle_alpha   90.00
_cell.angle_beta   90.00
_cell.angle_gamma   90.00
#
_symmetry.space_group_name_H-M   'P 1'
#
loop_
_entity.id
_entity.type
_entity.pdbx_description
1 polymer ?
#
loop_
_entity_poly.entity_id
_entity_poly.type
_entity_poly.pdbx_seq_one_letter_code
_entity_poly.pdbx_strand_id
1 'polypeptide(L)'
;MEDLITEPYLTNKVVVITGAAGFIGSHLVDKCLDLGAIVIGVDNFITGRRINLAHLQQQERFFLVEADVSTPTEQYLGPALEQVQTTFPEAPAIEVVFHLASPASPPAYQNQPIETYLVNSLGTHQLLTYLQSQSPTARLVFASTSEVYGDPLVHPQSEDYWGNVNPNGLRSCYDESKRLGETICGVFTRQYQLDIRIARIFNTYGPRMRPDDGRVLPNFINQALQKQPLTVYGDGKQTRAYCYVSDLVNGLIELASGEKLAGETINLGNPDEYTVLQTALLVQKIINSDISNGDIIFQELPSDDPTRRQPDISKAKKLLAWQPTIEFRDGLAKTIAYFQSEEASILE
;
A
#
# COMPACT_ATOMS: atom_id res chain seq x y z
N MET A 1 36.00 9.19 -17.88
CA MET A 1 35.05 8.08 -17.74
C MET A 1 33.70 8.75 -17.80
N GLU A 2 33.01 8.65 -18.92
CA GLU A 2 31.62 9.10 -19.04
C GLU A 2 30.82 8.22 -18.09
N ASP A 3 30.15 8.86 -17.11
CA ASP A 3 29.14 8.20 -16.30
C ASP A 3 28.05 7.72 -17.27
N LEU A 4 28.03 6.41 -17.55
CA LEU A 4 26.92 5.77 -18.22
C LEU A 4 25.70 5.99 -17.32
N ILE A 5 24.88 6.98 -17.64
CA ILE A 5 23.55 7.16 -17.04
C ILE A 5 22.79 5.91 -17.46
N THR A 6 22.77 4.90 -16.59
CA THR A 6 21.94 3.72 -16.80
C THR A 6 20.48 4.18 -16.75
N GLU A 7 19.74 3.96 -17.84
CA GLU A 7 18.33 4.28 -17.88
C GLU A 7 17.58 3.61 -16.71
N PRO A 8 16.59 4.32 -16.10
CA PRO A 8 15.79 3.72 -15.03
C PRO A 8 15.19 2.39 -15.46
N TYR A 9 15.18 1.40 -14.54
CA TYR A 9 14.71 0.04 -14.81
C TYR A 9 13.35 -0.05 -15.51
N LEU A 10 12.43 0.88 -15.24
CA LEU A 10 11.06 0.88 -15.78
C LEU A 10 10.90 1.63 -17.12
N THR A 11 11.95 2.23 -17.66
CA THR A 11 11.85 3.01 -18.92
C THR A 11 11.29 2.15 -20.05
N ASN A 12 10.21 2.64 -20.67
CA ASN A 12 9.45 1.98 -21.75
C ASN A 12 8.85 0.60 -21.44
N LYS A 13 8.85 0.17 -20.17
CA LYS A 13 8.21 -1.08 -19.74
C LYS A 13 6.71 -0.91 -19.52
N VAL A 14 5.94 -1.95 -19.84
CA VAL A 14 4.52 -2.01 -19.48
C VAL A 14 4.37 -2.49 -18.05
N VAL A 15 3.79 -1.63 -17.22
CA VAL A 15 3.57 -1.84 -15.79
C VAL A 15 2.08 -1.86 -15.51
N VAL A 16 1.60 -2.91 -14.86
CA VAL A 16 0.20 -3.01 -14.39
C VAL A 16 0.16 -2.72 -12.90
N ILE A 17 -0.73 -1.82 -12.47
CA ILE A 17 -0.95 -1.48 -11.06
C ILE A 17 -2.43 -1.69 -10.74
N THR A 18 -2.76 -2.73 -9.98
CA THR A 18 -4.13 -2.91 -9.47
C THR A 18 -4.30 -2.14 -8.16
N GLY A 19 -5.49 -1.57 -7.92
CA GLY A 19 -5.69 -0.62 -6.82
C GLY A 19 -5.07 0.75 -7.12
N ALA A 20 -5.00 1.13 -8.41
CA ALA A 20 -4.30 2.32 -8.90
C ALA A 20 -4.85 3.63 -8.36
N ALA A 21 -6.18 3.72 -8.10
CA ALA A 21 -6.83 4.91 -7.55
C ALA A 21 -6.79 4.96 -6.01
N GLY A 22 -6.22 3.93 -5.37
CA GLY A 22 -6.02 3.89 -3.92
C GLY A 22 -4.92 4.84 -3.44
N PHE A 23 -4.75 4.94 -2.12
CA PHE A 23 -3.71 5.76 -1.49
C PHE A 23 -2.30 5.42 -2.02
N ILE A 24 -1.81 4.21 -1.78
CA ILE A 24 -0.47 3.78 -2.19
C ILE A 24 -0.39 3.65 -3.72
N GLY A 25 -1.43 3.07 -4.35
CA GLY A 25 -1.46 2.81 -5.79
C GLY A 25 -1.28 4.07 -6.61
N SER A 26 -1.93 5.18 -6.25
CA SER A 26 -1.83 6.45 -6.99
C SER A 26 -0.43 7.09 -6.92
N HIS A 27 0.26 6.98 -5.80
CA HIS A 27 1.67 7.41 -5.69
C HIS A 27 2.61 6.50 -6.49
N LEU A 28 2.31 5.21 -6.54
CA LEU A 28 3.09 4.26 -7.33
C LEU A 28 2.89 4.47 -8.83
N VAL A 29 1.66 4.81 -9.28
CA VAL A 29 1.40 5.23 -10.67
C VAL A 29 2.28 6.41 -11.05
N ASP A 30 2.27 7.49 -10.25
CA ASP A 30 3.11 8.66 -10.50
C ASP A 30 4.59 8.28 -10.60
N LYS A 31 5.08 7.51 -9.64
CA LYS A 31 6.48 7.10 -9.62
C LYS A 31 6.87 6.24 -10.83
N CYS A 32 6.02 5.32 -11.26
CA CYS A 32 6.28 4.52 -12.46
C CYS A 32 6.31 5.38 -13.73
N LEU A 33 5.39 6.33 -13.85
CA LEU A 33 5.37 7.30 -14.96
C LEU A 33 6.63 8.18 -14.97
N ASP A 34 7.05 8.69 -13.82
CA ASP A 34 8.29 9.48 -13.66
C ASP A 34 9.54 8.67 -14.06
N LEU A 35 9.51 7.35 -13.88
CA LEU A 35 10.56 6.43 -14.33
C LEU A 35 10.41 5.98 -15.79
N GLY A 36 9.51 6.61 -16.55
CA GLY A 36 9.33 6.39 -17.99
C GLY A 36 8.52 5.14 -18.35
N ALA A 37 7.80 4.53 -17.41
CA ALA A 37 6.94 3.37 -17.69
C ALA A 37 5.71 3.75 -18.53
N ILE A 38 5.12 2.74 -19.18
CA ILE A 38 3.75 2.75 -19.69
C ILE A 38 2.91 2.05 -18.64
N VAL A 39 1.95 2.75 -18.03
CA VAL A 39 1.21 2.25 -16.86
C VAL A 39 -0.24 1.93 -17.21
N ILE A 40 -0.66 0.69 -16.94
CA ILE A 40 -2.08 0.28 -16.92
C ILE A 40 -2.52 0.26 -15.47
N GLY A 41 -3.34 1.24 -15.08
CA GLY A 41 -3.94 1.33 -13.75
C GLY A 41 -5.31 0.67 -13.72
N VAL A 42 -5.52 -0.33 -12.86
CA VAL A 42 -6.80 -1.04 -12.71
C VAL A 42 -7.39 -0.73 -11.34
N ASP A 43 -8.64 -0.27 -11.28
CA ASP A 43 -9.36 0.01 -10.04
C ASP A 43 -10.86 -0.10 -10.24
N ASN A 44 -11.62 -0.63 -9.30
CA ASN A 44 -13.09 -0.65 -9.32
C ASN A 44 -13.72 0.49 -8.50
N PHE A 45 -12.89 1.34 -7.91
CA PHE A 45 -13.26 2.49 -7.08
C PHE A 45 -14.08 2.17 -5.83
N ILE A 46 -14.08 0.93 -5.36
CA ILE A 46 -14.78 0.55 -4.12
C ILE A 46 -14.22 1.31 -2.91
N THR A 47 -12.89 1.55 -2.90
CA THR A 47 -12.20 2.39 -1.91
C THR A 47 -11.29 3.43 -2.57
N GLY A 48 -10.89 3.21 -3.82
CA GLY A 48 -10.10 4.14 -4.63
C GLY A 48 -10.89 5.43 -4.93
N ARG A 49 -10.17 6.54 -5.14
CA ARG A 49 -10.74 7.86 -5.40
C ARG A 49 -10.30 8.37 -6.76
N ARG A 50 -11.23 8.73 -7.64
CA ARG A 50 -10.92 9.29 -8.98
C ARG A 50 -10.04 10.54 -8.90
N ILE A 51 -10.20 11.35 -7.84
CA ILE A 51 -9.40 12.55 -7.61
C ILE A 51 -7.90 12.25 -7.48
N ASN A 52 -7.53 11.06 -6.98
CA ASN A 52 -6.13 10.67 -6.84
C ASN A 52 -5.40 10.52 -8.19
N LEU A 53 -6.16 10.33 -9.27
CA LEU A 53 -5.64 10.16 -10.66
C LEU A 53 -6.06 11.30 -11.59
N ALA A 54 -6.77 12.34 -11.09
CA ALA A 54 -7.33 13.40 -11.94
C ALA A 54 -6.25 14.19 -12.72
N HIS A 55 -5.05 14.34 -12.15
CA HIS A 55 -3.93 15.00 -12.78
C HIS A 55 -3.33 14.23 -13.97
N LEU A 56 -3.71 12.96 -14.16
CA LEU A 56 -3.21 12.07 -15.21
C LEU A 56 -4.13 11.98 -16.44
N GLN A 57 -5.20 12.77 -16.51
CA GLN A 57 -6.18 12.70 -17.62
C GLN A 57 -5.59 12.94 -19.01
N GLN A 58 -4.48 13.68 -19.11
CA GLN A 58 -3.78 13.97 -20.38
C GLN A 58 -2.44 13.25 -20.49
N GLN A 59 -2.17 12.28 -19.58
CA GLN A 59 -0.91 11.55 -19.61
C GLN A 59 -0.99 10.40 -20.61
N GLU A 60 -0.28 10.53 -21.74
CA GLU A 60 -0.32 9.55 -22.84
C GLU A 60 0.15 8.15 -22.45
N ARG A 61 1.01 8.05 -21.42
CA ARG A 61 1.57 6.78 -20.94
C ARG A 61 0.73 6.13 -19.83
N PHE A 62 -0.44 6.70 -19.50
CA PHE A 62 -1.33 6.17 -18.47
C PHE A 62 -2.67 5.71 -19.03
N PHE A 63 -3.01 4.46 -18.82
CA PHE A 63 -4.25 3.80 -19.24
C PHE A 63 -5.04 3.37 -18.03
N LEU A 64 -6.18 4.02 -17.76
CA LEU A 64 -7.04 3.68 -16.64
C LEU A 64 -8.10 2.68 -17.08
N VAL A 65 -8.18 1.57 -16.35
CA VAL A 65 -9.16 0.50 -16.54
C VAL A 65 -10.05 0.40 -15.30
N GLU A 66 -11.33 0.64 -15.46
CA GLU A 66 -12.31 0.44 -14.40
C GLU A 66 -12.77 -1.02 -14.40
N ALA A 67 -12.23 -1.81 -13.46
CA ALA A 67 -12.55 -3.23 -13.36
C ALA A 67 -12.33 -3.78 -11.95
N ASP A 68 -13.09 -4.84 -11.63
CA ASP A 68 -12.86 -5.65 -10.45
C ASP A 68 -11.86 -6.77 -10.79
N VAL A 69 -10.75 -6.82 -10.07
CA VAL A 69 -9.70 -7.81 -10.32
C VAL A 69 -10.10 -9.25 -9.92
N SER A 70 -11.21 -9.43 -9.23
CA SER A 70 -11.79 -10.75 -8.98
C SER A 70 -12.52 -11.35 -10.21
N THR A 71 -12.70 -10.54 -11.27
CA THR A 71 -13.21 -11.00 -12.57
C THR A 71 -12.09 -11.61 -13.42
N PRO A 72 -12.40 -12.39 -14.49
CA PRO A 72 -11.36 -12.95 -15.36
C PRO A 72 -10.44 -11.88 -15.94
N THR A 73 -9.13 -12.01 -15.70
CA THR A 73 -8.11 -11.00 -16.02
C THR A 73 -8.06 -10.62 -17.50
N GLU A 74 -8.30 -11.58 -18.39
CA GLU A 74 -8.38 -11.34 -19.84
C GLU A 74 -9.41 -10.28 -20.22
N GLN A 75 -10.53 -10.21 -19.49
CA GLN A 75 -11.62 -9.29 -19.80
C GLN A 75 -11.24 -7.82 -19.64
N TYR A 76 -10.29 -7.51 -18.75
CA TYR A 76 -9.88 -6.14 -18.49
C TYR A 76 -8.46 -5.82 -18.95
N LEU A 77 -7.50 -6.75 -18.89
CA LEU A 77 -6.14 -6.51 -19.40
C LEU A 77 -6.02 -6.70 -20.90
N GLY A 78 -6.77 -7.63 -21.53
CA GLY A 78 -6.74 -7.82 -22.98
C GLY A 78 -6.99 -6.54 -23.76
N PRO A 79 -8.17 -5.89 -23.60
CA PRO A 79 -8.47 -4.61 -24.26
C PRO A 79 -7.48 -3.49 -23.93
N ALA A 80 -6.99 -3.43 -22.68
CA ALA A 80 -6.04 -2.41 -22.26
C ALA A 80 -4.68 -2.56 -22.97
N LEU A 81 -4.20 -3.79 -23.13
CA LEU A 81 -2.96 -4.08 -23.85
C LEU A 81 -3.09 -3.79 -25.35
N GLU A 82 -4.24 -4.08 -25.97
CA GLU A 82 -4.51 -3.68 -27.36
C GLU A 82 -4.43 -2.18 -27.53
N GLN A 83 -4.97 -1.39 -26.57
CA GLN A 83 -4.87 0.07 -26.57
C GLN A 83 -3.43 0.54 -26.41
N VAL A 84 -2.66 -0.07 -25.49
CA VAL A 84 -1.23 0.22 -25.32
C VAL A 84 -0.47 -0.05 -26.60
N GLN A 85 -0.66 -1.20 -27.25
CA GLN A 85 0.01 -1.56 -28.49
C GLN A 85 -0.37 -0.65 -29.67
N THR A 86 -1.62 -0.16 -29.70
CA THR A 86 -2.06 0.81 -30.70
C THR A 86 -1.35 2.17 -30.53
N THR A 87 -1.17 2.59 -29.28
CA THR A 87 -0.53 3.89 -28.96
C THR A 87 1.01 3.79 -29.02
N PHE A 88 1.55 2.66 -28.57
CA PHE A 88 2.99 2.37 -28.51
C PHE A 88 3.28 1.01 -29.18
N PRO A 89 3.41 0.96 -30.52
CA PRO A 89 3.57 -0.31 -31.25
C PRO A 89 4.78 -1.14 -30.83
N GLU A 90 5.83 -0.50 -30.32
CA GLU A 90 7.05 -1.16 -29.82
C GLU A 90 6.99 -1.50 -28.31
N ALA A 91 5.83 -1.30 -27.65
CA ALA A 91 5.70 -1.63 -26.25
C ALA A 91 5.86 -3.15 -26.03
N PRO A 92 6.65 -3.57 -25.05
CA PRO A 92 6.80 -4.99 -24.71
C PRO A 92 5.50 -5.58 -24.14
N ALA A 93 5.47 -6.88 -23.93
CA ALA A 93 4.48 -7.52 -23.06
C ALA A 93 4.57 -6.95 -21.63
N ILE A 94 3.60 -7.31 -20.77
CA ILE A 94 3.65 -6.93 -19.35
C ILE A 94 4.97 -7.39 -18.75
N GLU A 95 5.72 -6.46 -18.15
CA GLU A 95 6.98 -6.77 -17.49
C GLU A 95 6.90 -6.71 -15.95
N VAL A 96 6.07 -5.83 -15.42
CA VAL A 96 5.90 -5.68 -13.97
C VAL A 96 4.43 -5.54 -13.61
N VAL A 97 4.02 -6.24 -12.57
CA VAL A 97 2.69 -6.10 -11.97
C VAL A 97 2.84 -5.76 -10.50
N PHE A 98 2.23 -4.68 -10.06
CA PHE A 98 2.03 -4.36 -8.66
C PHE A 98 0.58 -4.66 -8.29
N HIS A 99 0.36 -5.72 -7.50
CA HIS A 99 -0.98 -6.12 -7.10
C HIS A 99 -1.32 -5.55 -5.73
N LEU A 100 -1.96 -4.33 -5.73
CA LEU A 100 -2.31 -3.59 -4.51
C LEU A 100 -3.83 -3.54 -4.27
N ALA A 101 -4.66 -4.02 -5.21
CA ALA A 101 -6.12 -3.98 -5.07
C ALA A 101 -6.58 -4.74 -3.83
N SER A 102 -7.13 -4.02 -2.85
CA SER A 102 -7.78 -4.58 -1.67
C SER A 102 -8.36 -3.44 -0.82
N PRO A 103 -9.56 -3.56 -0.25
CA PRO A 103 -9.95 -2.77 0.91
C PRO A 103 -8.96 -3.05 2.05
N ALA A 104 -8.29 -2.03 2.59
CA ALA A 104 -7.14 -2.20 3.49
C ALA A 104 -7.26 -1.45 4.83
N SER A 105 -8.30 -0.64 5.02
CA SER A 105 -8.58 0.00 6.30
C SER A 105 -9.67 -0.76 7.06
N PRO A 106 -9.67 -0.75 8.41
CA PRO A 106 -10.65 -1.48 9.20
C PRO A 106 -12.10 -1.20 8.81
N PRO A 107 -12.56 0.06 8.65
CA PRO A 107 -13.92 0.31 8.18
C PRO A 107 -14.18 -0.24 6.76
N ALA A 108 -13.21 -0.13 5.85
CA ALA A 108 -13.40 -0.56 4.47
C ALA A 108 -13.57 -2.08 4.36
N TYR A 109 -12.65 -2.89 4.92
CA TYR A 109 -12.76 -4.35 4.81
C TYR A 109 -13.89 -4.93 5.67
N GLN A 110 -14.29 -4.27 6.76
CA GLN A 110 -15.44 -4.71 7.58
C GLN A 110 -16.78 -4.41 6.87
N ASN A 111 -16.86 -3.33 6.10
CA ASN A 111 -18.04 -2.99 5.31
C ASN A 111 -18.11 -3.78 3.98
N GLN A 112 -16.99 -4.29 3.47
CA GLN A 112 -16.84 -5.02 2.22
C GLN A 112 -16.11 -6.36 2.44
N PRO A 113 -16.58 -7.22 3.36
CA PRO A 113 -15.81 -8.41 3.76
C PRO A 113 -15.71 -9.46 2.66
N ILE A 114 -16.74 -9.60 1.83
CA ILE A 114 -16.78 -10.57 0.72
C ILE A 114 -15.82 -10.10 -0.39
N GLU A 115 -15.92 -8.87 -0.82
CA GLU A 115 -15.07 -8.26 -1.83
C GLU A 115 -13.60 -8.31 -1.38
N THR A 116 -13.35 -8.10 -0.08
CA THR A 116 -12.00 -8.14 0.49
C THR A 116 -11.36 -9.53 0.37
N TYR A 117 -12.04 -10.60 0.78
CA TYR A 117 -11.41 -11.91 0.64
C TYR A 117 -11.37 -12.40 -0.80
N LEU A 118 -12.33 -12.04 -1.66
CA LEU A 118 -12.32 -12.41 -3.06
C LEU A 118 -11.18 -11.75 -3.83
N VAL A 119 -10.95 -10.44 -3.65
CA VAL A 119 -9.86 -9.75 -4.35
C VAL A 119 -8.50 -10.30 -3.94
N ASN A 120 -8.29 -10.61 -2.66
CA ASN A 120 -7.02 -11.13 -2.15
C ASN A 120 -6.78 -12.62 -2.49
N SER A 121 -7.82 -13.40 -2.78
CA SER A 121 -7.74 -14.82 -3.12
C SER A 121 -8.00 -15.09 -4.60
N LEU A 122 -9.27 -15.00 -5.04
CA LEU A 122 -9.67 -15.25 -6.41
C LEU A 122 -9.00 -14.27 -7.38
N GLY A 123 -8.97 -12.97 -7.06
CA GLY A 123 -8.32 -11.95 -7.87
C GLY A 123 -6.83 -12.24 -8.06
N THR A 124 -6.12 -12.56 -6.96
CA THR A 124 -4.71 -12.96 -7.01
C THR A 124 -4.52 -14.22 -7.87
N HIS A 125 -5.37 -15.24 -7.70
CA HIS A 125 -5.30 -16.47 -8.48
C HIS A 125 -5.52 -16.24 -9.98
N GLN A 126 -6.54 -15.47 -10.36
CA GLN A 126 -6.84 -15.16 -11.75
C GLN A 126 -5.72 -14.36 -12.42
N LEU A 127 -5.19 -13.35 -11.74
CA LEU A 127 -4.08 -12.54 -12.22
C LEU A 127 -2.83 -13.40 -12.47
N LEU A 128 -2.47 -14.28 -11.52
CA LEU A 128 -1.33 -15.17 -11.67
C LEU A 128 -1.54 -16.22 -12.77
N THR A 129 -2.75 -16.73 -12.93
CA THR A 129 -3.10 -17.65 -14.02
C THR A 129 -2.94 -16.96 -15.38
N TYR A 130 -3.37 -15.71 -15.50
CA TYR A 130 -3.20 -14.92 -16.71
C TYR A 130 -1.71 -14.69 -17.00
N LEU A 131 -0.93 -14.26 -16.02
CA LEU A 131 0.51 -14.02 -16.19
C LEU A 131 1.24 -15.30 -16.58
N GLN A 132 0.91 -16.43 -15.97
CA GLN A 132 1.51 -17.72 -16.30
C GLN A 132 1.32 -18.08 -17.77
N SER A 133 0.20 -17.73 -18.38
CA SER A 133 -0.11 -18.05 -19.78
C SER A 133 0.32 -16.97 -20.78
N GLN A 134 0.19 -15.69 -20.44
CA GLN A 134 0.37 -14.56 -21.37
C GLN A 134 1.67 -13.79 -21.18
N SER A 135 2.22 -13.77 -19.98
CA SER A 135 3.43 -13.01 -19.63
C SER A 135 4.27 -13.73 -18.56
N PRO A 136 4.77 -14.96 -18.86
CA PRO A 136 5.43 -15.80 -17.84
C PRO A 136 6.75 -15.25 -17.33
N THR A 137 7.33 -14.23 -17.97
CA THR A 137 8.54 -13.52 -17.55
C THR A 137 8.24 -12.26 -16.72
N ALA A 138 6.97 -11.89 -16.58
CA ALA A 138 6.56 -10.73 -15.80
C ALA A 138 6.91 -10.93 -14.32
N ARG A 139 7.37 -9.86 -13.66
CA ARG A 139 7.53 -9.81 -12.21
C ARG A 139 6.24 -9.36 -11.56
N LEU A 140 5.82 -10.04 -10.52
CA LEU A 140 4.67 -9.62 -9.73
C LEU A 140 5.13 -9.26 -8.32
N VAL A 141 4.78 -8.06 -7.86
CA VAL A 141 4.90 -7.63 -6.46
C VAL A 141 3.52 -7.70 -5.83
N PHE A 142 3.31 -8.65 -4.93
CA PHE A 142 2.08 -8.78 -4.15
C PHE A 142 2.15 -7.90 -2.92
N ALA A 143 1.22 -6.96 -2.80
CA ALA A 143 1.08 -6.14 -1.60
C ALA A 143 0.38 -6.95 -0.49
N SER A 144 1.19 -7.63 0.32
CA SER A 144 0.78 -8.19 1.60
C SER A 144 0.80 -7.10 2.67
N THR A 145 0.65 -7.48 3.91
CA THR A 145 0.46 -6.56 5.04
C THR A 145 1.12 -7.08 6.30
N SER A 146 1.47 -6.20 7.22
CA SER A 146 1.86 -6.57 8.58
C SER A 146 0.74 -7.28 9.36
N GLU A 147 -0.51 -7.20 8.90
CA GLU A 147 -1.64 -7.89 9.55
C GLU A 147 -1.53 -9.43 9.47
N VAL A 148 -0.71 -9.98 8.54
CA VAL A 148 -0.39 -11.41 8.49
C VAL A 148 0.31 -11.92 9.77
N TYR A 149 0.86 -11.01 10.56
CA TYR A 149 1.47 -11.31 11.86
C TYR A 149 0.47 -11.36 13.03
N GLY A 150 -0.74 -10.83 12.83
CA GLY A 150 -1.79 -10.80 13.87
C GLY A 150 -1.40 -9.94 15.07
N ASP A 151 -1.76 -10.39 16.30
CA ASP A 151 -1.21 -9.82 17.54
C ASP A 151 0.11 -10.54 17.87
N PRO A 152 1.26 -9.92 17.55
CA PRO A 152 2.51 -10.65 17.44
C PRO A 152 3.11 -11.00 18.80
N LEU A 153 3.58 -12.25 18.93
CA LEU A 153 4.36 -12.74 20.07
C LEU A 153 5.86 -12.46 19.94
N VAL A 154 6.30 -12.02 18.74
CA VAL A 154 7.70 -11.66 18.43
C VAL A 154 7.78 -10.18 18.08
N HIS A 155 8.76 -9.49 18.64
CA HIS A 155 8.94 -8.04 18.47
C HIS A 155 10.44 -7.68 18.41
N PRO A 156 10.91 -6.95 17.38
CA PRO A 156 10.19 -6.59 16.14
C PRO A 156 9.84 -7.82 15.28
N GLN A 157 8.86 -7.70 14.35
CA GLN A 157 8.41 -8.78 13.50
C GLN A 157 9.38 -8.98 12.33
N SER A 158 10.00 -10.18 12.26
CA SER A 158 10.79 -10.62 11.09
C SER A 158 9.94 -11.44 10.13
N GLU A 159 10.39 -11.59 8.88
CA GLU A 159 9.66 -12.34 7.85
C GLU A 159 9.54 -13.83 8.16
N ASP A 160 10.43 -14.39 8.98
CA ASP A 160 10.42 -15.79 9.41
C ASP A 160 9.35 -16.08 10.48
N TYR A 161 8.75 -15.05 11.08
CA TYR A 161 7.68 -15.21 12.05
C TYR A 161 6.35 -15.51 11.37
N TRP A 162 5.71 -16.63 11.71
CA TRP A 162 4.48 -17.12 11.06
C TRP A 162 3.21 -16.37 11.47
N GLY A 163 3.28 -15.59 12.53
CA GLY A 163 2.16 -14.80 13.01
C GLY A 163 1.29 -15.49 14.06
N ASN A 164 0.40 -14.70 14.66
CA ASN A 164 -0.61 -15.10 15.63
C ASN A 164 -1.93 -14.40 15.29
N VAL A 165 -2.60 -14.92 14.24
CA VAL A 165 -3.83 -14.33 13.67
C VAL A 165 -5.05 -15.03 14.26
N ASN A 166 -6.11 -14.27 14.58
CA ASN A 166 -7.41 -14.81 14.91
C ASN A 166 -8.17 -15.18 13.63
N PRO A 167 -8.29 -16.47 13.24
CA PRO A 167 -8.85 -16.86 11.95
C PRO A 167 -10.36 -16.66 11.84
N ASN A 168 -11.05 -16.35 12.93
CA ASN A 168 -12.49 -16.18 12.99
C ASN A 168 -12.92 -14.84 13.62
N GLY A 169 -11.98 -13.89 13.76
CA GLY A 169 -12.27 -12.54 14.26
C GLY A 169 -12.86 -11.63 13.18
N LEU A 170 -13.32 -10.44 13.59
CA LEU A 170 -13.90 -9.44 12.67
C LEU A 170 -12.93 -8.97 11.58
N ARG A 171 -11.62 -9.13 11.80
CA ARG A 171 -10.56 -8.74 10.86
C ARG A 171 -10.14 -9.87 9.93
N SER A 172 -10.59 -11.11 10.18
CA SER A 172 -10.13 -12.30 9.47
C SER A 172 -10.39 -12.26 7.95
N CYS A 173 -11.43 -11.57 7.50
CA CYS A 173 -11.70 -11.37 6.07
C CYS A 173 -10.53 -10.69 5.34
N TYR A 174 -9.78 -9.82 6.01
CA TYR A 174 -8.58 -9.19 5.50
C TYR A 174 -7.31 -9.99 5.86
N ASP A 175 -7.11 -10.25 7.14
CA ASP A 175 -5.87 -10.84 7.66
C ASP A 175 -5.61 -12.22 7.03
N GLU A 176 -6.59 -13.13 7.07
CA GLU A 176 -6.47 -14.48 6.51
C GLU A 176 -6.50 -14.50 4.99
N SER A 177 -7.24 -13.58 4.34
CA SER A 177 -7.22 -13.52 2.88
C SER A 177 -5.86 -13.03 2.34
N LYS A 178 -5.17 -12.12 3.04
CA LYS A 178 -3.79 -11.73 2.70
C LYS A 178 -2.81 -12.89 2.91
N ARG A 179 -2.96 -13.68 3.99
CA ARG A 179 -2.18 -14.92 4.21
C ARG A 179 -2.43 -15.94 3.10
N LEU A 180 -3.68 -16.11 2.67
CA LEU A 180 -4.01 -16.96 1.53
C LEU A 180 -3.40 -16.43 0.23
N GLY A 181 -3.41 -15.11 0.01
CA GLY A 181 -2.74 -14.48 -1.12
C GLY A 181 -1.24 -14.79 -1.16
N GLU A 182 -0.53 -14.71 -0.02
CA GLU A 182 0.88 -15.14 0.07
C GLU A 182 1.03 -16.64 -0.25
N THR A 183 0.10 -17.49 0.20
CA THR A 183 0.10 -18.92 -0.10
C THR A 183 -0.06 -19.17 -1.59
N ILE A 184 -1.00 -18.50 -2.26
CA ILE A 184 -1.21 -18.59 -3.71
C ILE A 184 0.05 -18.16 -4.45
N CYS A 185 0.64 -17.01 -4.10
CA CYS A 185 1.92 -16.54 -4.65
C CYS A 185 3.02 -17.59 -4.52
N GLY A 186 3.20 -18.17 -3.34
CA GLY A 186 4.21 -19.21 -3.10
C GLY A 186 3.96 -20.50 -3.90
N VAL A 187 2.70 -20.90 -4.11
CA VAL A 187 2.35 -22.05 -4.96
C VAL A 187 2.75 -21.78 -6.42
N PHE A 188 2.37 -20.61 -6.96
CA PHE A 188 2.70 -20.27 -8.36
C PHE A 188 4.20 -20.12 -8.58
N THR A 189 4.94 -19.53 -7.64
CA THR A 189 6.40 -19.46 -7.69
C THR A 189 7.03 -20.86 -7.76
N ARG A 190 6.63 -21.77 -6.88
CA ARG A 190 7.22 -23.13 -6.83
C ARG A 190 6.80 -24.00 -8.03
N GLN A 191 5.56 -23.88 -8.49
CA GLN A 191 5.00 -24.78 -9.50
C GLN A 191 5.28 -24.32 -10.92
N TYR A 192 5.27 -23.01 -11.15
CA TYR A 192 5.38 -22.43 -12.50
C TYR A 192 6.64 -21.56 -12.67
N GLN A 193 7.46 -21.43 -11.63
CA GLN A 193 8.71 -20.63 -11.65
C GLN A 193 8.46 -19.14 -11.98
N LEU A 194 7.27 -18.61 -11.65
CA LEU A 194 6.99 -17.19 -11.84
C LEU A 194 7.82 -16.34 -10.87
N ASP A 195 8.29 -15.17 -11.33
CA ASP A 195 8.99 -14.18 -10.50
C ASP A 195 7.97 -13.39 -9.66
N ILE A 196 7.56 -13.96 -8.53
CA ILE A 196 6.62 -13.35 -7.60
C ILE A 196 7.37 -12.94 -6.34
N ARG A 197 7.11 -11.72 -5.87
CA ARG A 197 7.76 -11.11 -4.70
C ARG A 197 6.67 -10.58 -3.78
N ILE A 198 6.83 -10.72 -2.48
CA ILE A 198 5.83 -10.35 -1.49
C ILE A 198 6.35 -9.19 -0.67
N ALA A 199 5.61 -8.08 -0.65
CA ALA A 199 5.85 -6.93 0.21
C ALA A 199 4.89 -6.98 1.40
N ARG A 200 5.38 -7.27 2.62
CA ARG A 200 4.61 -7.09 3.85
C ARG A 200 4.68 -5.64 4.28
N ILE A 201 3.65 -4.89 3.92
CA ILE A 201 3.56 -3.46 4.13
C ILE A 201 3.11 -3.17 5.55
N PHE A 202 3.88 -2.36 6.27
CA PHE A 202 3.54 -1.84 7.58
C PHE A 202 2.78 -0.51 7.47
N ASN A 203 2.30 0.05 8.60
CA ASN A 203 1.49 1.24 8.60
C ASN A 203 2.14 2.36 7.78
N THR A 204 1.47 2.74 6.72
CA THR A 204 1.91 3.77 5.80
C THR A 204 0.98 4.98 5.89
N TYR A 205 1.52 6.18 5.77
CA TYR A 205 0.79 7.43 5.85
C TYR A 205 1.31 8.44 4.82
N GLY A 206 0.48 9.43 4.48
CA GLY A 206 0.86 10.47 3.52
C GLY A 206 -0.35 11.14 2.86
N PRO A 207 -0.12 12.06 1.93
CA PRO A 207 -1.14 12.63 1.06
C PRO A 207 -1.97 11.56 0.34
N ARG A 208 -3.19 11.89 -0.05
CA ARG A 208 -4.17 10.99 -0.71
C ARG A 208 -4.73 9.87 0.17
N MET A 209 -4.35 9.79 1.46
CA MET A 209 -5.14 8.99 2.40
C MET A 209 -6.55 9.54 2.50
N ARG A 210 -7.51 8.65 2.66
CA ARG A 210 -8.92 9.07 2.86
C ARG A 210 -9.06 9.71 4.24
N PRO A 211 -9.79 10.84 4.36
CA PRO A 211 -10.13 11.42 5.67
C PRO A 211 -10.91 10.46 6.57
N ASP A 212 -11.79 9.65 5.98
CA ASP A 212 -12.63 8.64 6.65
C ASP A 212 -11.98 7.23 6.72
N ASP A 213 -10.66 7.15 6.61
CA ASP A 213 -9.90 5.87 6.62
C ASP A 213 -10.07 5.09 7.94
N GLY A 214 -10.32 5.78 9.06
CA GLY A 214 -10.55 5.19 10.38
C GLY A 214 -9.27 4.78 11.12
N ARG A 215 -8.09 4.87 10.52
CA ARG A 215 -6.82 4.65 11.21
C ARG A 215 -6.43 5.88 12.04
N VAL A 216 -5.47 5.69 12.96
CA VAL A 216 -5.06 6.67 13.98
C VAL A 216 -4.72 8.03 13.40
N LEU A 217 -3.83 8.11 12.39
CA LEU A 217 -3.36 9.39 11.84
C LEU A 217 -4.46 10.19 11.15
N PRO A 218 -5.24 9.65 10.19
CA PRO A 218 -6.37 10.38 9.60
C PRO A 218 -7.37 10.87 10.65
N ASN A 219 -7.71 10.03 11.64
CA ASN A 219 -8.63 10.41 12.70
C ASN A 219 -8.11 11.61 13.51
N PHE A 220 -6.84 11.57 13.96
CA PHE A 220 -6.26 12.68 14.72
C PHE A 220 -6.17 13.95 13.89
N ILE A 221 -5.75 13.86 12.62
CA ILE A 221 -5.64 15.03 11.75
C ILE A 221 -7.02 15.67 11.55
N ASN A 222 -8.05 14.89 11.20
CA ASN A 222 -9.40 15.42 11.00
C ASN A 222 -9.97 16.05 12.28
N GLN A 223 -9.86 15.35 13.42
CA GLN A 223 -10.32 15.87 14.70
C GLN A 223 -9.63 17.20 15.04
N ALA A 224 -8.31 17.28 14.87
CA ALA A 224 -7.56 18.50 15.15
C ALA A 224 -7.93 19.65 14.20
N LEU A 225 -8.09 19.39 12.89
CA LEU A 225 -8.52 20.40 11.92
C LEU A 225 -9.92 20.93 12.24
N GLN A 226 -10.84 20.04 12.65
CA GLN A 226 -12.20 20.40 13.07
C GLN A 226 -12.26 20.97 14.50
N LYS A 227 -11.14 21.18 15.17
CA LYS A 227 -11.05 21.66 16.55
C LYS A 227 -11.82 20.78 17.54
N GLN A 228 -11.88 19.48 17.27
CA GLN A 228 -12.49 18.47 18.14
C GLN A 228 -11.42 17.84 19.06
N PRO A 229 -11.79 17.32 20.22
CA PRO A 229 -10.88 16.55 21.07
C PRO A 229 -10.33 15.31 20.32
N LEU A 230 -9.03 15.01 20.51
CA LEU A 230 -8.44 13.81 19.92
C LEU A 230 -8.84 12.56 20.72
N THR A 231 -9.34 11.55 20.04
CA THR A 231 -9.80 10.31 20.66
C THR A 231 -8.66 9.29 20.72
N VAL A 232 -8.12 9.03 21.90
CA VAL A 232 -7.12 8.02 22.18
C VAL A 232 -7.81 6.79 22.76
N TYR A 233 -7.65 5.62 22.10
CA TYR A 233 -8.17 4.37 22.60
C TYR A 233 -7.19 3.74 23.61
N GLY A 234 -7.71 3.16 24.70
CA GLY A 234 -6.91 2.63 25.81
C GLY A 234 -6.17 3.74 26.57
N ASP A 235 -4.99 3.44 27.08
CA ASP A 235 -4.14 4.40 27.80
C ASP A 235 -3.15 5.16 26.92
N GLY A 236 -3.20 4.93 25.59
CA GLY A 236 -2.35 5.54 24.61
C GLY A 236 -0.89 5.08 24.59
N LYS A 237 -0.53 4.02 25.37
CA LYS A 237 0.84 3.47 25.42
C LYS A 237 1.13 2.47 24.32
N GLN A 238 0.08 1.96 23.62
CA GLN A 238 0.28 1.10 22.45
C GLN A 238 1.11 1.84 21.40
N THR A 239 2.03 1.11 20.76
CA THR A 239 2.98 1.69 19.81
C THR A 239 2.61 1.40 18.36
N ARG A 240 2.94 2.32 17.48
CA ARG A 240 2.84 2.18 16.03
C ARG A 240 4.10 2.74 15.37
N ALA A 241 4.54 2.07 14.33
CA ALA A 241 5.60 2.53 13.45
C ALA A 241 4.97 3.05 12.15
N TYR A 242 5.39 4.22 11.69
CA TYR A 242 4.77 4.92 10.56
C TYR A 242 5.76 5.14 9.43
N CYS A 243 5.51 4.55 8.25
CA CYS A 243 6.31 4.73 7.05
C CYS A 243 5.67 5.80 6.15
N TYR A 244 6.43 6.79 5.72
CA TYR A 244 5.91 7.77 4.77
C TYR A 244 5.76 7.16 3.38
N VAL A 245 4.69 7.53 2.66
CA VAL A 245 4.29 6.88 1.40
C VAL A 245 5.38 6.88 0.33
N SER A 246 6.19 7.95 0.21
CA SER A 246 7.27 7.96 -0.79
C SER A 246 8.37 6.96 -0.48
N ASP A 247 8.69 6.72 0.80
CA ASP A 247 9.65 5.70 1.19
C ASP A 247 9.12 4.30 0.86
N LEU A 248 7.84 4.03 1.17
CA LEU A 248 7.21 2.76 0.79
C LEU A 248 7.22 2.55 -0.73
N VAL A 249 6.82 3.55 -1.51
CA VAL A 249 6.81 3.46 -2.98
C VAL A 249 8.21 3.17 -3.52
N ASN A 250 9.24 3.84 -3.01
CA ASN A 250 10.62 3.52 -3.37
C ASN A 250 10.97 2.06 -3.01
N GLY A 251 10.56 1.57 -1.84
CA GLY A 251 10.78 0.16 -1.46
C GLY A 251 10.08 -0.84 -2.38
N LEU A 252 8.88 -0.53 -2.86
CA LEU A 252 8.15 -1.35 -3.85
C LEU A 252 8.87 -1.36 -5.20
N ILE A 253 9.39 -0.21 -5.65
CA ILE A 253 10.18 -0.12 -6.89
C ILE A 253 11.49 -0.92 -6.75
N GLU A 254 12.22 -0.77 -5.65
CA GLU A 254 13.44 -1.55 -5.40
C GLU A 254 13.15 -3.06 -5.34
N LEU A 255 12.03 -3.45 -4.72
CA LEU A 255 11.61 -4.84 -4.70
C LEU A 255 11.30 -5.35 -6.12
N ALA A 256 10.68 -4.55 -6.98
CA ALA A 256 10.38 -4.92 -8.36
C ALA A 256 11.63 -4.95 -9.25
N SER A 257 12.56 -3.99 -9.08
CA SER A 257 13.75 -3.86 -9.93
C SER A 257 14.89 -4.81 -9.55
N GLY A 258 15.00 -5.18 -8.28
CA GLY A 258 16.10 -6.00 -7.78
C GLY A 258 16.23 -7.35 -8.50
N GLU A 259 17.46 -7.85 -8.62
CA GLU A 259 17.73 -9.15 -9.24
C GLU A 259 17.68 -10.28 -8.20
N LYS A 260 17.32 -11.51 -8.65
CA LYS A 260 17.34 -12.74 -7.83
C LYS A 260 16.46 -12.66 -6.57
N LEU A 261 15.32 -11.96 -6.68
CA LEU A 261 14.34 -11.80 -5.58
C LEU A 261 13.08 -12.63 -5.78
N ALA A 262 13.01 -13.51 -6.78
CA ALA A 262 11.87 -14.39 -7.00
C ALA A 262 11.60 -15.27 -5.77
N GLY A 263 10.36 -15.25 -5.28
CA GLY A 263 9.94 -15.98 -4.08
C GLY A 263 10.25 -15.28 -2.75
N GLU A 264 10.91 -14.11 -2.77
CA GLU A 264 11.24 -13.38 -1.54
C GLU A 264 10.02 -12.69 -0.94
N THR A 265 9.94 -12.77 0.39
CA THR A 265 9.01 -11.98 1.21
C THR A 265 9.82 -10.95 1.97
N ILE A 266 9.44 -9.67 1.90
CA ILE A 266 10.19 -8.56 2.49
C ILE A 266 9.27 -7.60 3.24
N ASN A 267 9.62 -7.27 4.47
CA ASN A 267 8.97 -6.23 5.26
C ASN A 267 9.36 -4.85 4.73
N LEU A 268 8.34 -4.04 4.44
CA LEU A 268 8.51 -2.63 4.09
C LEU A 268 7.79 -1.74 5.11
N GLY A 269 8.55 -0.97 5.87
CA GLY A 269 8.03 -0.11 6.92
C GLY A 269 9.14 0.67 7.61
N ASN A 270 8.75 1.57 8.51
CA ASN A 270 9.68 2.29 9.36
C ASN A 270 9.82 1.55 10.70
N PRO A 271 11.05 1.27 11.20
CA PRO A 271 11.22 0.62 12.50
C PRO A 271 11.05 1.58 13.70
N ASP A 272 10.93 2.89 13.48
CA ASP A 272 10.79 3.84 14.58
C ASP A 272 9.36 3.83 15.13
N GLU A 273 9.22 3.53 16.42
CA GLU A 273 7.94 3.44 17.11
C GLU A 273 7.59 4.73 17.85
N TYR A 274 6.31 5.06 17.76
CA TYR A 274 5.70 6.15 18.53
C TYR A 274 4.50 5.61 19.30
N THR A 275 4.33 6.03 20.55
CA THR A 275 3.06 5.75 21.24
C THR A 275 1.92 6.52 20.56
N VAL A 276 0.70 5.98 20.66
CA VAL A 276 -0.50 6.66 20.13
C VAL A 276 -0.65 8.04 20.78
N LEU A 277 -0.33 8.16 22.07
CA LEU A 277 -0.35 9.46 22.78
C LEU A 277 0.70 10.42 22.23
N GLN A 278 1.95 9.99 21.99
CA GLN A 278 2.99 10.83 21.36
C GLN A 278 2.56 11.30 19.98
N THR A 279 1.91 10.41 19.20
CA THR A 279 1.37 10.74 17.88
C THR A 279 0.29 11.82 17.97
N ALA A 280 -0.66 11.70 18.90
CA ALA A 280 -1.71 12.68 19.13
C ALA A 280 -1.11 14.06 19.47
N LEU A 281 -0.17 14.11 20.42
CA LEU A 281 0.50 15.35 20.83
C LEU A 281 1.29 15.99 19.69
N LEU A 282 1.91 15.20 18.82
CA LEU A 282 2.64 15.69 17.66
C LEU A 282 1.71 16.31 16.61
N VAL A 283 0.57 15.66 16.32
CA VAL A 283 -0.48 16.21 15.43
C VAL A 283 -0.98 17.55 15.95
N GLN A 284 -1.34 17.63 17.23
CA GLN A 284 -1.77 18.88 17.86
C GLN A 284 -0.72 19.97 17.72
N LYS A 285 0.54 19.66 18.03
CA LYS A 285 1.64 20.61 17.94
C LYS A 285 1.87 21.17 16.53
N ILE A 286 1.64 20.37 15.50
CA ILE A 286 1.83 20.83 14.11
C ILE A 286 0.65 21.68 13.64
N ILE A 287 -0.58 21.30 14.00
CA ILE A 287 -1.78 22.03 13.56
C ILE A 287 -2.01 23.30 14.36
N ASN A 288 -1.84 23.23 15.67
CA ASN A 288 -2.13 24.35 16.60
C ASN A 288 -1.01 24.51 17.62
N SER A 289 -0.26 25.60 17.55
CA SER A 289 0.78 25.94 18.53
C SER A 289 0.25 26.21 19.94
N ASP A 290 -1.07 26.44 20.13
CA ASP A 290 -1.69 26.99 21.35
C ASP A 290 -2.66 26.03 22.09
N ILE A 291 -2.71 24.72 21.72
CA ILE A 291 -3.65 23.80 22.40
C ILE A 291 -3.08 23.34 23.73
N SER A 292 -3.84 23.58 24.81
CA SER A 292 -3.61 23.02 26.15
C SER A 292 -3.89 21.50 26.17
N ASN A 293 -3.20 20.75 27.06
CA ASN A 293 -3.33 19.30 27.26
C ASN A 293 -4.79 18.78 27.54
N GLY A 294 -5.81 19.65 27.49
CA GLY A 294 -7.21 19.32 27.77
C GLY A 294 -8.00 18.69 26.62
N ASP A 295 -7.42 18.61 25.41
CA ASP A 295 -8.18 18.22 24.20
C ASP A 295 -7.95 16.76 23.80
N ILE A 296 -7.56 15.87 24.71
CA ILE A 296 -7.47 14.41 24.48
C ILE A 296 -8.49 13.69 25.36
N ILE A 297 -9.34 12.90 24.72
CA ILE A 297 -10.29 12.02 25.41
C ILE A 297 -9.89 10.54 25.24
N PHE A 298 -10.03 9.77 26.31
CA PHE A 298 -9.69 8.36 26.30
C PHE A 298 -10.96 7.50 26.18
N GLN A 299 -10.93 6.50 25.32
CA GLN A 299 -12.01 5.54 25.09
C GLN A 299 -11.52 4.10 25.25
N GLU A 300 -12.44 3.15 25.38
CA GLU A 300 -12.09 1.71 25.45
C GLU A 300 -11.43 1.24 24.15
N LEU A 301 -10.44 0.33 24.28
CA LEU A 301 -9.77 -0.28 23.12
C LEU A 301 -10.78 -1.12 22.31
N PRO A 302 -10.77 -1.01 20.98
CA PRO A 302 -11.46 -1.94 20.10
C PRO A 302 -10.94 -3.38 20.30
N SER A 303 -11.80 -4.37 20.09
CA SER A 303 -11.40 -5.77 20.09
C SER A 303 -10.43 -6.07 18.94
N ASP A 304 -9.48 -6.97 19.18
CA ASP A 304 -8.48 -7.45 18.22
C ASP A 304 -7.51 -6.35 17.68
N ASP A 305 -7.38 -5.18 18.35
CA ASP A 305 -6.37 -4.20 17.97
C ASP A 305 -4.98 -4.61 18.49
N PRO A 306 -3.97 -4.76 17.59
CA PRO A 306 -2.64 -5.23 18.02
C PRO A 306 -1.99 -4.27 19.03
N THR A 307 -1.33 -4.82 20.05
CA THR A 307 -0.66 -4.01 21.08
C THR A 307 0.62 -3.35 20.57
N ARG A 308 1.37 -4.04 19.69
CA ARG A 308 2.65 -3.57 19.13
C ARG A 308 2.77 -3.96 17.66
N ARG A 309 3.36 -3.07 16.86
CA ARG A 309 3.62 -3.34 15.44
C ARG A 309 4.88 -2.61 14.99
N GLN A 310 6.00 -3.37 14.84
CA GLN A 310 7.31 -2.83 14.42
C GLN A 310 7.98 -3.79 13.44
N PRO A 311 8.34 -3.35 12.22
CA PRO A 311 9.04 -4.20 11.27
C PRO A 311 10.51 -4.42 11.67
N ASP A 312 10.99 -5.65 11.56
CA ASP A 312 12.40 -5.88 11.28
C ASP A 312 12.63 -5.67 9.77
N ILE A 313 13.43 -4.66 9.41
CA ILE A 313 13.77 -4.32 8.01
C ILE A 313 15.18 -4.74 7.61
N SER A 314 15.82 -5.62 8.38
CA SER A 314 17.18 -6.09 8.10
C SER A 314 17.30 -6.74 6.73
N LYS A 315 16.26 -7.48 6.32
CA LYS A 315 16.19 -8.13 5.01
C LYS A 315 16.04 -7.10 3.88
N ALA A 316 15.19 -6.08 4.03
CA ALA A 316 15.05 -4.98 3.08
C ALA A 316 16.38 -4.21 2.92
N LYS A 317 17.06 -3.88 4.02
CA LYS A 317 18.40 -3.24 3.97
C LYS A 317 19.42 -4.09 3.21
N LYS A 318 19.44 -5.42 3.47
CA LYS A 318 20.41 -6.33 2.87
C LYS A 318 20.17 -6.60 1.40
N LEU A 319 18.92 -6.83 0.99
CA LEU A 319 18.59 -7.29 -0.36
C LEU A 319 18.23 -6.15 -1.31
N LEU A 320 17.66 -5.06 -0.80
CA LEU A 320 17.19 -3.93 -1.59
C LEU A 320 18.06 -2.67 -1.40
N ALA A 321 19.02 -2.66 -0.47
CA ALA A 321 19.69 -1.45 -0.01
C ALA A 321 18.70 -0.34 0.42
N TRP A 322 17.49 -0.73 0.86
CA TRP A 322 16.40 0.17 1.18
C TRP A 322 16.20 0.34 2.69
N GLN A 323 15.92 1.57 3.07
CA GLN A 323 15.42 1.96 4.38
C GLN A 323 14.61 3.24 4.26
N PRO A 324 13.65 3.52 5.18
CA PRO A 324 12.93 4.79 5.19
C PRO A 324 13.89 5.95 5.47
N THR A 325 13.64 7.09 4.85
CA THR A 325 14.48 8.29 4.93
C THR A 325 13.72 9.52 5.41
N ILE A 326 12.40 9.51 5.34
CA ILE A 326 11.55 10.64 5.73
C ILE A 326 11.25 10.56 7.22
N GLU A 327 11.70 11.57 7.95
CA GLU A 327 11.40 11.73 9.38
C GLU A 327 9.88 11.84 9.60
N PHE A 328 9.38 11.19 10.66
CA PHE A 328 7.93 11.13 10.93
C PHE A 328 7.30 12.51 11.02
N ARG A 329 7.98 13.47 11.67
CA ARG A 329 7.49 14.85 11.80
C ARG A 329 7.33 15.54 10.45
N ASP A 330 8.28 15.36 9.54
CA ASP A 330 8.28 16.02 8.23
C ASP A 330 7.22 15.44 7.31
N GLY A 331 7.09 14.10 7.29
CA GLY A 331 6.02 13.43 6.58
C GLY A 331 4.64 13.78 7.13
N LEU A 332 4.50 13.88 8.44
CA LEU A 332 3.25 14.27 9.08
C LEU A 332 2.83 15.71 8.72
N ALA A 333 3.78 16.65 8.69
CA ALA A 333 3.50 18.03 8.26
C ALA A 333 2.99 18.09 6.81
N LYS A 334 3.60 17.33 5.89
CA LYS A 334 3.14 17.22 4.49
C LYS A 334 1.75 16.58 4.40
N THR A 335 1.47 15.58 5.22
CA THR A 335 0.16 14.90 5.27
C THR A 335 -0.92 15.86 5.77
N ILE A 336 -0.65 16.61 6.84
CA ILE A 336 -1.57 17.61 7.38
C ILE A 336 -1.87 18.71 6.35
N ALA A 337 -0.84 19.23 5.66
CA ALA A 337 -1.03 20.23 4.61
C ALA A 337 -1.95 19.75 3.50
N TYR A 338 -1.83 18.47 3.11
CA TYR A 338 -2.73 17.86 2.12
C TYR A 338 -4.19 17.81 2.63
N PHE A 339 -4.42 17.37 3.87
CA PHE A 339 -5.77 17.31 4.46
C PHE A 339 -6.41 18.71 4.56
N GLN A 340 -5.63 19.72 4.92
CA GLN A 340 -6.08 21.12 4.93
C GLN A 340 -6.53 21.60 3.55
N SER A 341 -5.78 21.24 2.49
CA SER A 341 -6.14 21.61 1.11
C SER A 341 -7.40 20.87 0.60
N GLU A 342 -7.60 19.61 0.98
CA GLU A 342 -8.84 18.88 0.65
C GLU A 342 -10.05 19.46 1.37
N GLU A 343 -9.93 19.80 2.66
CA GLU A 343 -11.04 20.40 3.42
C GLU A 343 -11.45 21.75 2.82
N ALA A 344 -10.50 22.57 2.40
CA ALA A 344 -10.78 23.84 1.71
C ALA A 344 -11.52 23.65 0.39
N SER A 345 -11.17 22.61 -0.40
CA SER A 345 -11.79 22.32 -1.70
C SER A 345 -13.21 21.74 -1.60
N ILE A 346 -13.63 21.23 -0.44
CA ILE A 346 -14.99 20.75 -0.20
C ILE A 346 -15.93 21.90 0.19
N LEU A 347 -15.37 23.01 0.71
CA LEU A 347 -16.10 24.19 1.16
C LEU A 347 -16.31 25.24 0.02
N GLU A 348 -15.64 25.12 -1.10
CA GLU A 348 -15.84 25.86 -2.35
C GLU A 348 -16.82 25.12 -3.28
#